data_e51f716668ebeb7c7ad89e38e270e40b
#
_entry.id   e51f716668ebeb7c7ad89e38e270e40b
#
_cell.length_a   1.000
_cell.length_b   1.000
_cell.length_c   1.000
_cell.angle_alpha   90.00
_cell.angle_beta   90.00
_cell.angle_gamma   90.00
#
_symmetry.space_group_name_H-M   'P 1'
#
loop_
_entity.id
_entity.type
_entity.pdbx_description
1 polymer ?
#
loop_
_entity_poly.entity_id
_entity_poly.type
_entity_poly.pdbx_seq_one_letter_code
_entity_poly.pdbx_strand_id
1 'polypeptide(L)'
;LKARLINAKGDKVYAETALNAKVGKKWTKYTAELTANGNDAKAQFELVADGKGTIVLDVVSLFPPTFKNRENGLRPDLAQLLYNIHPKFVRFPGGCYVEGQESPENAFHWEKTIGPIEERPGHKNVNWRYRTSDGMGFDEYLQLAEDLNAKPLYVVNVGLWHGGMTPVDSIQPWIDECMNALEYANGPVTSKYGALRAKNGHPEPYNIEYLEIGNENNQPNPEAQSDHYYDRFKKFKDAVLAKYPKMHLIGNVVAWGDDNPKWHSDESVELLDEHYYRNPAWFAENFNKYDNYDRKGSEIYVGEYAVTQGFGNMGSLDAALGEAVYMMGIENNSDIVTMASYAPIFANLNNRMWAPDMIQYTSDKVFGTPSYYVQNVMANNIGTRVLKVNQENPYKYDQARVKPAICRVGMGTWATQVSFEDKGYSDENGKALPMTLQELPTDVHGQWKTEDNIIKQTSNEESCIYLNPGEITSNGYIY
;
A
#
# COMPACT_ATOMS: atom_id res chain seq x y z
N LEU A 1 0.77 33.77 -22.21
CA LEU A 1 0.62 33.14 -20.89
C LEU A 1 1.94 33.23 -20.12
N LYS A 2 1.84 33.39 -18.81
CA LYS A 2 2.98 33.32 -17.88
C LYS A 2 2.66 32.33 -16.77
N ALA A 3 3.66 31.58 -16.35
CA ALA A 3 3.62 30.76 -15.14
C ALA A 3 4.37 31.47 -14.01
N ARG A 4 3.80 31.47 -12.81
CA ARG A 4 4.37 32.19 -11.64
C ARG A 4 4.27 31.35 -10.37
N LEU A 5 5.25 31.52 -9.49
CA LEU A 5 5.17 31.13 -8.09
C LEU A 5 5.10 32.39 -7.25
N ILE A 6 4.06 32.54 -6.44
CA ILE A 6 3.80 33.72 -5.63
C ILE A 6 3.53 33.35 -4.17
N ASN A 7 3.65 34.30 -3.27
CA ASN A 7 3.15 34.11 -1.90
C ASN A 7 1.62 34.17 -1.84
N ALA A 8 1.04 33.72 -0.73
CA ALA A 8 -0.40 33.64 -0.55
C ALA A 8 -1.11 34.99 -0.66
N LYS A 9 -0.41 36.16 -0.48
CA LYS A 9 -0.96 37.51 -0.62
C LYS A 9 -0.89 38.04 -2.05
N GLY A 10 -0.13 37.42 -2.93
CA GLY A 10 0.07 37.83 -4.31
C GLY A 10 1.01 39.05 -4.50
N ASP A 11 1.65 39.53 -3.43
CA ASP A 11 2.53 40.69 -3.45
C ASP A 11 4.01 40.36 -3.62
N LYS A 12 4.38 39.08 -3.59
CA LYS A 12 5.74 38.61 -3.80
C LYS A 12 5.79 37.49 -4.83
N VAL A 13 6.63 37.67 -5.83
CA VAL A 13 6.89 36.66 -6.88
C VAL A 13 8.20 35.95 -6.57
N TYR A 14 8.17 34.63 -6.46
CA TYR A 14 9.34 33.78 -6.25
C TYR A 14 9.96 33.28 -7.57
N ALA A 15 9.14 33.08 -8.59
CA ALA A 15 9.56 32.75 -9.93
C ALA A 15 8.51 33.19 -10.95
N GLU A 16 8.95 33.57 -12.14
CA GLU A 16 8.08 33.86 -13.28
C GLU A 16 8.77 33.43 -14.56
N THR A 17 8.03 32.79 -15.46
CA THR A 17 8.50 32.45 -16.81
C THR A 17 7.37 32.64 -17.82
N ALA A 18 7.74 33.03 -19.04
CA ALA A 18 6.79 33.16 -20.13
C ALA A 18 6.57 31.77 -20.77
N LEU A 19 5.30 31.35 -20.83
CA LEU A 19 4.88 30.28 -21.70
C LEU A 19 4.67 30.90 -23.11
N ASN A 20 5.58 30.69 -24.04
CA ASN A 20 5.46 31.21 -25.40
C ASN A 20 4.33 30.51 -26.18
N ALA A 21 3.15 30.52 -25.58
CA ALA A 21 1.98 29.79 -26.02
C ALA A 21 1.26 30.56 -27.12
N LYS A 22 1.14 29.96 -28.29
CA LYS A 22 0.18 30.37 -29.31
C LYS A 22 -1.10 29.58 -29.07
N VAL A 23 -2.00 30.15 -28.26
CA VAL A 23 -3.28 29.51 -27.94
C VAL A 23 -4.11 29.39 -29.23
N GLY A 24 -4.50 28.19 -29.58
CA GLY A 24 -5.26 27.83 -30.79
C GLY A 24 -6.47 26.96 -30.48
N LYS A 25 -7.10 26.40 -31.52
CA LYS A 25 -8.25 25.49 -31.40
C LYS A 25 -7.87 24.03 -31.12
N LYS A 26 -6.57 23.71 -31.13
CA LYS A 26 -6.06 22.35 -30.87
C LYS A 26 -5.38 22.32 -29.52
N TRP A 27 -5.55 21.22 -28.82
CA TRP A 27 -4.74 20.92 -27.62
C TRP A 27 -3.27 20.95 -27.96
N THR A 28 -2.49 21.64 -27.15
CA THR A 28 -1.05 21.80 -27.34
C THR A 28 -0.39 21.80 -25.97
N LYS A 29 0.62 20.93 -25.79
CA LYS A 29 1.42 20.86 -24.58
C LYS A 29 2.44 21.99 -24.56
N TYR A 30 2.52 22.71 -23.44
CA TYR A 30 3.51 23.73 -23.16
C TYR A 30 4.27 23.36 -21.89
N THR A 31 5.58 23.47 -21.93
CA THR A 31 6.47 23.24 -20.79
C THR A 31 7.29 24.46 -20.52
N ALA A 32 7.60 24.73 -19.24
CA ALA A 32 8.47 25.81 -18.83
C ALA A 32 9.15 25.47 -17.50
N GLU A 33 10.30 26.05 -17.27
CA GLU A 33 11.01 25.91 -16.00
C GLU A 33 10.81 27.16 -15.15
N LEU A 34 10.63 26.92 -13.84
CA LEU A 34 10.54 27.95 -12.82
C LEU A 34 11.64 27.76 -11.79
N THR A 35 12.55 28.73 -11.67
CA THR A 35 13.59 28.73 -10.64
C THR A 35 13.19 29.68 -9.52
N ALA A 36 12.80 29.12 -8.37
CA ALA A 36 12.37 29.90 -7.22
C ALA A 36 13.57 30.59 -6.53
N ASN A 37 13.38 31.87 -6.15
CA ASN A 37 14.35 32.67 -5.43
C ASN A 37 14.13 32.72 -3.91
N GLY A 38 13.31 31.80 -3.37
CA GLY A 38 13.01 31.71 -1.95
C GLY A 38 12.09 30.54 -1.62
N ASN A 39 11.91 30.32 -0.32
CA ASN A 39 11.03 29.27 0.23
C ASN A 39 9.77 29.88 0.83
N ASP A 40 8.62 29.27 0.56
CA ASP A 40 7.34 29.64 1.16
C ASP A 40 6.43 28.41 1.19
N ALA A 41 6.10 27.94 2.40
CA ALA A 41 5.20 26.80 2.61
C ALA A 41 3.74 27.06 2.16
N LYS A 42 3.39 28.32 1.87
CA LYS A 42 2.07 28.74 1.39
C LYS A 42 2.12 29.34 -0.01
N ALA A 43 3.20 29.08 -0.75
CA ALA A 43 3.32 29.52 -2.13
C ALA A 43 2.17 29.00 -2.98
N GLN A 44 1.77 29.79 -3.95
CA GLN A 44 0.74 29.46 -4.93
C GLN A 44 1.34 29.46 -6.32
N PHE A 45 0.85 28.54 -7.15
CA PHE A 45 1.15 28.50 -8.57
C PHE A 45 0.03 29.22 -9.34
N GLU A 46 0.43 30.15 -10.22
CA GLU A 46 -0.49 30.89 -11.05
C GLU A 46 -0.17 30.73 -12.54
N LEU A 47 -1.24 30.68 -13.33
CA LEU A 47 -1.16 30.94 -14.79
C LEU A 47 -1.84 32.27 -15.07
N VAL A 48 -1.05 33.20 -15.59
CA VAL A 48 -1.50 34.57 -15.90
C VAL A 48 -1.67 34.72 -17.40
N ALA A 49 -2.87 35.18 -17.82
CA ALA A 49 -3.17 35.51 -19.20
C ALA A 49 -3.38 37.01 -19.34
N ASP A 50 -2.68 37.63 -20.29
CA ASP A 50 -2.90 39.04 -20.67
C ASP A 50 -3.95 39.09 -21.79
N GLY A 51 -5.06 39.80 -21.55
CA GLY A 51 -6.09 40.02 -22.55
C GLY A 51 -7.47 39.44 -22.18
N LYS A 52 -8.42 39.62 -23.09
CA LYS A 52 -9.79 39.11 -22.92
C LYS A 52 -9.99 37.87 -23.80
N GLY A 53 -10.56 36.83 -23.23
CA GLY A 53 -10.81 35.59 -23.97
C GLY A 53 -11.15 34.42 -23.07
N THR A 54 -11.37 33.26 -23.67
CA THR A 54 -11.55 31.98 -22.95
C THR A 54 -10.40 31.07 -23.32
N ILE A 55 -9.75 30.50 -22.31
CA ILE A 55 -8.71 29.49 -22.44
C ILE A 55 -9.21 28.24 -21.72
N VAL A 56 -9.11 27.11 -22.38
CA VAL A 56 -9.36 25.80 -21.78
C VAL A 56 -8.03 25.19 -21.44
N LEU A 57 -7.86 24.77 -20.18
CA LEU A 57 -6.65 24.17 -19.65
C LEU A 57 -6.97 22.73 -19.26
N ASP A 58 -6.02 21.84 -19.45
CA ASP A 58 -6.05 20.47 -18.99
C ASP A 58 -4.67 20.05 -18.49
N VAL A 59 -4.60 19.10 -17.56
CA VAL A 59 -3.38 18.53 -16.98
C VAL A 59 -2.33 19.60 -16.62
N VAL A 60 -2.76 20.60 -15.85
CA VAL A 60 -1.84 21.62 -15.32
C VAL A 60 -1.05 20.99 -14.17
N SER A 61 0.26 20.84 -14.36
CA SER A 61 1.14 20.18 -13.39
C SER A 61 2.39 21.02 -13.09
N LEU A 62 2.89 20.88 -11.87
CA LEU A 62 4.13 21.48 -11.41
C LEU A 62 4.98 20.42 -10.72
N PHE A 63 6.05 20.00 -11.37
CA PHE A 63 6.97 18.99 -10.85
C PHE A 63 8.24 19.63 -10.28
N PRO A 64 8.67 19.25 -9.09
CA PRO A 64 10.04 19.46 -8.63
C PRO A 64 10.99 18.56 -9.43
N PRO A 65 12.33 18.70 -9.25
CA PRO A 65 13.26 17.67 -9.72
C PRO A 65 12.85 16.31 -9.19
N THR A 66 12.92 15.27 -10.04
CA THR A 66 12.50 13.92 -9.72
C THR A 66 13.68 13.02 -9.38
N PHE A 67 13.43 11.90 -8.72
CA PHE A 67 14.47 10.91 -8.43
C PHE A 67 15.08 10.39 -9.72
N LYS A 68 16.42 10.42 -9.78
CA LYS A 68 17.21 10.10 -10.98
C LYS A 68 16.81 10.87 -12.26
N ASN A 69 16.15 12.01 -12.09
CA ASN A 69 15.67 12.88 -13.18
C ASN A 69 14.75 12.17 -14.18
N ARG A 70 13.98 11.18 -13.73
CA ARG A 70 12.98 10.54 -14.57
C ARG A 70 11.88 11.53 -14.94
N GLU A 71 11.46 11.53 -16.20
CA GLU A 71 10.22 12.19 -16.58
C GLU A 71 9.06 11.54 -15.81
N ASN A 72 8.18 12.36 -15.21
CA ASN A 72 7.10 11.87 -14.37
C ASN A 72 7.56 11.02 -13.16
N GLY A 73 8.78 11.19 -12.73
CA GLY A 73 9.39 10.39 -11.66
C GLY A 73 8.90 10.76 -10.25
N LEU A 74 9.34 9.98 -9.29
CA LEU A 74 9.00 10.14 -7.89
C LEU A 74 9.69 11.37 -7.26
N ARG A 75 9.10 11.87 -6.19
CA ARG A 75 9.72 12.83 -5.27
C ARG A 75 11.03 12.23 -4.73
N PRO A 76 12.17 12.97 -4.81
CA PRO A 76 13.47 12.42 -4.43
C PRO A 76 13.54 11.95 -2.98
N ASP A 77 12.91 12.67 -2.06
CA ASP A 77 12.91 12.33 -0.64
C ASP A 77 12.13 11.03 -0.33
N LEU A 78 11.01 10.79 -1.00
CA LEU A 78 10.24 9.56 -0.89
C LEU A 78 10.99 8.37 -1.50
N ALA A 79 11.47 8.53 -2.71
CA ALA A 79 12.21 7.48 -3.41
C ALA A 79 13.52 7.13 -2.70
N GLN A 80 14.19 8.11 -2.07
CA GLN A 80 15.42 7.88 -1.31
C GLN A 80 15.17 6.96 -0.11
N LEU A 81 14.05 7.08 0.59
CA LEU A 81 13.72 6.19 1.69
C LEU A 81 13.54 4.74 1.20
N LEU A 82 12.87 4.53 0.06
CA LEU A 82 12.78 3.20 -0.55
C LEU A 82 14.17 2.69 -0.98
N TYR A 83 14.95 3.54 -1.63
CA TYR A 83 16.29 3.19 -2.09
C TYR A 83 17.20 2.74 -0.92
N ASN A 84 17.07 3.38 0.25
CA ASN A 84 17.86 3.05 1.43
C ASN A 84 17.55 1.67 2.02
N ILE A 85 16.36 1.11 1.75
CA ILE A 85 15.99 -0.26 2.16
C ILE A 85 16.74 -1.30 1.31
N HIS A 86 17.17 -0.96 0.09
CA HIS A 86 17.71 -1.88 -0.92
C HIS A 86 16.79 -3.08 -1.20
N PRO A 87 15.50 -2.83 -1.54
CA PRO A 87 14.54 -3.91 -1.75
C PRO A 87 15.01 -4.82 -2.88
N LYS A 88 14.67 -6.11 -2.80
CA LYS A 88 15.02 -7.07 -3.85
C LYS A 88 13.95 -7.16 -4.93
N PHE A 89 12.73 -6.76 -4.60
CA PHE A 89 11.61 -6.70 -5.54
C PHE A 89 10.65 -5.55 -5.19
N VAL A 90 9.80 -5.18 -6.14
CA VAL A 90 8.69 -4.25 -5.98
C VAL A 90 7.43 -4.94 -6.46
N ARG A 91 6.46 -5.19 -5.56
CA ARG A 91 5.13 -5.68 -5.87
C ARG A 91 4.24 -4.52 -6.31
N PHE A 92 3.69 -4.60 -7.52
CA PHE A 92 2.88 -3.53 -8.10
C PHE A 92 1.82 -4.07 -9.09
N PRO A 93 0.79 -3.31 -9.40
CA PRO A 93 0.29 -2.13 -8.71
C PRO A 93 -0.23 -2.48 -7.32
N GLY A 94 -0.53 -3.76 -7.11
CA GLY A 94 -0.80 -4.43 -5.85
C GLY A 94 -2.16 -4.12 -5.22
N GLY A 95 -2.55 -5.03 -4.34
CA GLY A 95 -3.71 -4.93 -3.51
C GLY A 95 -5.04 -4.84 -4.27
N CYS A 96 -6.07 -4.41 -3.58
CA CYS A 96 -7.40 -4.17 -4.16
C CYS A 96 -7.40 -3.11 -5.28
N TYR A 97 -6.29 -2.40 -5.48
CA TYR A 97 -6.13 -1.44 -6.58
C TYR A 97 -6.14 -2.11 -7.95
N VAL A 98 -5.60 -3.33 -8.05
CA VAL A 98 -5.61 -4.07 -9.32
C VAL A 98 -7.00 -4.53 -9.71
N GLU A 99 -7.86 -4.78 -8.72
CA GLU A 99 -9.19 -5.36 -8.93
C GLU A 99 -10.27 -4.30 -9.18
N GLY A 100 -10.15 -3.12 -8.55
CA GLY A 100 -11.25 -2.17 -8.45
C GLY A 100 -12.33 -2.67 -7.48
N GLN A 101 -13.40 -1.91 -7.30
CA GLN A 101 -14.43 -2.25 -6.31
C GLN A 101 -15.84 -2.31 -6.88
N GLU A 102 -16.28 -1.26 -7.57
CA GLU A 102 -17.67 -1.14 -8.04
C GLU A 102 -17.90 -1.85 -9.37
N SER A 103 -16.91 -1.82 -10.24
CA SER A 103 -17.00 -2.35 -11.61
C SER A 103 -15.62 -2.68 -12.18
N PRO A 104 -15.55 -3.50 -13.23
CA PRO A 104 -14.29 -3.81 -13.90
C PRO A 104 -13.58 -2.58 -14.49
N GLU A 105 -14.30 -1.51 -14.83
CA GLU A 105 -13.70 -0.27 -15.33
C GLU A 105 -12.88 0.47 -14.27
N ASN A 106 -13.09 0.18 -13.00
CA ASN A 106 -12.29 0.71 -11.88
C ASN A 106 -11.02 -0.10 -11.62
N ALA A 107 -10.80 -1.21 -12.32
CA ALA A 107 -9.59 -2.00 -12.25
C ALA A 107 -8.39 -1.25 -12.86
N PHE A 108 -7.19 -1.68 -12.50
CA PHE A 108 -5.97 -1.18 -13.11
C PHE A 108 -5.77 -1.79 -14.50
N HIS A 109 -6.14 -1.05 -15.53
CA HIS A 109 -5.92 -1.43 -16.93
C HIS A 109 -4.60 -0.82 -17.41
N TRP A 110 -3.54 -1.60 -17.43
CA TRP A 110 -2.17 -1.12 -17.67
C TRP A 110 -2.02 -0.30 -18.97
N GLU A 111 -2.69 -0.68 -20.06
CA GLU A 111 -2.63 0.03 -21.34
C GLU A 111 -3.12 1.48 -21.23
N LYS A 112 -4.02 1.78 -20.29
CA LYS A 112 -4.55 3.13 -20.06
C LYS A 112 -3.60 3.98 -19.23
N THR A 113 -2.56 3.38 -18.65
CA THR A 113 -1.67 4.03 -17.69
C THR A 113 -0.26 4.29 -18.25
N ILE A 114 -0.03 4.05 -19.53
CA ILE A 114 1.24 4.28 -20.22
C ILE A 114 1.13 5.40 -21.27
N GLY A 115 2.27 5.83 -21.80
CA GLY A 115 2.34 6.95 -22.76
C GLY A 115 2.24 8.33 -22.07
N PRO A 116 1.99 9.40 -22.83
CA PRO A 116 1.92 10.76 -22.30
C PRO A 116 0.88 10.90 -21.18
N ILE A 117 1.25 11.54 -20.06
CA ILE A 117 0.36 11.68 -18.89
C ILE A 117 -0.93 12.40 -19.25
N GLU A 118 -0.83 13.41 -20.09
CA GLU A 118 -1.96 14.22 -20.55
C GLU A 118 -2.98 13.45 -21.40
N GLU A 119 -2.63 12.26 -21.88
CA GLU A 119 -3.51 11.37 -22.66
C GLU A 119 -4.11 10.25 -21.82
N ARG A 120 -3.66 10.07 -20.57
CA ARG A 120 -4.16 9.01 -19.68
C ARG A 120 -5.52 9.40 -19.12
N PRO A 121 -6.53 8.52 -19.18
CA PRO A 121 -7.89 8.86 -18.74
C PRO A 121 -7.99 9.00 -17.21
N GLY A 122 -7.09 8.36 -16.46
CA GLY A 122 -7.28 8.17 -15.05
C GLY A 122 -8.48 7.30 -14.71
N HIS A 123 -8.57 6.80 -13.50
CA HIS A 123 -9.74 6.05 -13.06
C HIS A 123 -10.09 6.34 -11.59
N LYS A 124 -11.28 5.91 -11.17
CA LYS A 124 -11.74 6.08 -9.80
C LYS A 124 -11.17 4.96 -8.94
N ASN A 125 -10.38 5.32 -7.94
CA ASN A 125 -10.02 4.38 -6.88
C ASN A 125 -11.10 4.44 -5.80
N VAL A 126 -11.99 3.46 -5.80
CA VAL A 126 -13.13 3.42 -4.90
C VAL A 126 -12.71 2.96 -3.51
N ASN A 127 -11.72 2.06 -3.42
CA ASN A 127 -11.24 1.50 -2.17
C ASN A 127 -10.71 2.58 -1.21
N TRP A 128 -9.97 3.56 -1.76
CA TRP A 128 -9.40 4.67 -0.98
C TRP A 128 -9.97 6.04 -1.33
N ARG A 129 -11.10 6.10 -2.05
CA ARG A 129 -11.97 7.27 -2.26
C ARG A 129 -11.28 8.46 -2.92
N TYR A 130 -10.44 8.21 -3.93
CA TYR A 130 -9.86 9.26 -4.76
C TYR A 130 -9.92 8.89 -6.25
N ARG A 131 -9.71 9.88 -7.11
CA ARG A 131 -9.48 9.64 -8.53
C ARG A 131 -7.98 9.66 -8.78
N THR A 132 -7.43 8.59 -9.31
CA THR A 132 -6.07 8.57 -9.82
C THR A 132 -6.02 9.24 -11.19
N SER A 133 -4.93 9.95 -11.46
CA SER A 133 -4.60 10.44 -12.81
C SER A 133 -3.86 9.40 -13.64
N ASP A 134 -3.55 8.22 -13.06
CA ASP A 134 -2.61 7.23 -13.59
C ASP A 134 -1.22 7.80 -13.88
N GLY A 135 -0.86 8.88 -13.18
CA GLY A 135 0.46 9.50 -13.30
C GLY A 135 1.59 8.56 -12.90
N MET A 136 1.36 7.70 -11.91
CA MET A 136 2.19 6.52 -11.65
C MET A 136 1.53 5.31 -12.28
N GLY A 137 1.84 5.04 -13.53
CA GLY A 137 1.30 3.94 -14.30
C GLY A 137 2.25 2.76 -14.41
N PHE A 138 1.92 1.82 -15.29
CA PHE A 138 2.66 0.57 -15.45
C PHE A 138 4.14 0.79 -15.76
N ASP A 139 4.44 1.73 -16.64
CA ASP A 139 5.83 2.03 -17.03
C ASP A 139 6.61 2.66 -15.88
N GLU A 140 6.00 3.58 -15.12
CA GLU A 140 6.63 4.22 -13.97
C GLU A 140 6.89 3.24 -12.81
N TYR A 141 6.04 2.23 -12.61
CA TYR A 141 6.31 1.15 -11.64
C TYR A 141 7.52 0.30 -12.06
N LEU A 142 7.61 -0.03 -13.34
CA LEU A 142 8.75 -0.76 -13.89
C LEU A 142 10.05 0.05 -13.77
N GLN A 143 10.00 1.35 -14.09
CA GLN A 143 11.14 2.27 -13.90
C GLN A 143 11.53 2.40 -12.43
N LEU A 144 10.56 2.42 -11.51
CA LEU A 144 10.85 2.43 -10.07
C LEU A 144 11.62 1.18 -9.65
N ALA A 145 11.20 0.00 -10.08
CA ALA A 145 11.91 -1.24 -9.78
C ALA A 145 13.36 -1.18 -10.29
N GLU A 146 13.57 -0.72 -11.52
CA GLU A 146 14.90 -0.51 -12.10
C GLU A 146 15.72 0.50 -11.29
N ASP A 147 15.12 1.63 -10.90
CA ASP A 147 15.79 2.68 -10.13
C ASP A 147 16.20 2.22 -8.72
N LEU A 148 15.45 1.31 -8.13
CA LEU A 148 15.76 0.68 -6.85
C LEU A 148 16.71 -0.53 -7.00
N ASN A 149 17.08 -0.92 -8.23
CA ASN A 149 17.80 -2.15 -8.52
C ASN A 149 17.09 -3.39 -7.96
N ALA A 150 15.77 -3.41 -8.11
CA ALA A 150 14.85 -4.45 -7.62
C ALA A 150 14.15 -5.13 -8.79
N LYS A 151 13.72 -6.38 -8.60
CA LYS A 151 12.91 -7.09 -9.60
C LYS A 151 11.47 -6.59 -9.55
N PRO A 152 10.82 -6.35 -10.69
CA PRO A 152 9.40 -6.09 -10.74
C PRO A 152 8.60 -7.39 -10.48
N LEU A 153 7.68 -7.36 -9.53
CA LEU A 153 6.67 -8.38 -9.27
C LEU A 153 5.32 -7.79 -9.67
N TYR A 154 4.76 -8.27 -10.77
CA TYR A 154 3.52 -7.75 -11.31
C TYR A 154 2.31 -8.54 -10.82
N VAL A 155 1.30 -7.83 -10.31
CA VAL A 155 0.02 -8.39 -9.87
C VAL A 155 -1.02 -8.16 -10.96
N VAL A 156 -1.74 -9.19 -11.36
CA VAL A 156 -2.77 -9.10 -12.41
C VAL A 156 -4.17 -9.40 -11.88
N ASN A 157 -5.15 -8.70 -12.43
CA ASN A 157 -6.55 -9.00 -12.18
C ASN A 157 -6.96 -10.28 -12.93
N VAL A 158 -7.66 -11.16 -12.25
CA VAL A 158 -8.17 -12.43 -12.81
C VAL A 158 -9.65 -12.36 -13.26
N GLY A 159 -10.15 -11.15 -13.47
CA GLY A 159 -11.55 -10.89 -13.80
C GLY A 159 -12.44 -10.88 -12.57
N LEU A 160 -11.88 -10.49 -11.41
CA LEU A 160 -12.58 -10.31 -10.16
C LEU A 160 -12.51 -8.83 -9.74
N TRP A 161 -13.57 -8.35 -9.12
CA TRP A 161 -13.63 -7.08 -8.41
C TRP A 161 -14.58 -7.21 -7.21
N HIS A 162 -14.47 -6.36 -6.21
CA HIS A 162 -15.23 -6.53 -4.97
C HIS A 162 -16.77 -6.55 -5.16
N GLY A 163 -17.27 -5.97 -6.25
CA GLY A 163 -18.72 -5.94 -6.58
C GLY A 163 -19.19 -7.04 -7.53
N GLY A 164 -18.29 -7.93 -8.01
CA GLY A 164 -18.66 -8.97 -8.95
C GLY A 164 -17.50 -9.64 -9.66
N MET A 165 -17.81 -10.40 -10.70
CA MET A 165 -16.82 -11.19 -11.42
C MET A 165 -17.19 -11.42 -12.89
N THR A 166 -16.19 -11.57 -13.74
CA THR A 166 -16.34 -12.14 -15.07
C THR A 166 -16.48 -13.66 -14.96
N PRO A 167 -17.44 -14.31 -15.60
CA PRO A 167 -17.52 -15.78 -15.61
C PRO A 167 -16.22 -16.42 -16.09
N VAL A 168 -15.83 -17.56 -15.49
CA VAL A 168 -14.57 -18.26 -15.80
C VAL A 168 -14.42 -18.57 -17.29
N ASP A 169 -15.50 -18.91 -17.97
CA ASP A 169 -15.48 -19.18 -19.41
C ASP A 169 -15.31 -17.92 -20.28
N SER A 170 -15.38 -16.74 -19.69
CA SER A 170 -15.30 -15.44 -20.36
C SER A 170 -14.08 -14.62 -19.94
N ILE A 171 -13.11 -15.18 -19.22
CA ILE A 171 -11.94 -14.44 -18.69
C ILE A 171 -10.83 -14.20 -19.71
N GLN A 172 -10.99 -14.68 -20.96
CA GLN A 172 -9.95 -14.54 -21.98
C GLN A 172 -9.45 -13.09 -22.17
N PRO A 173 -10.30 -12.04 -22.14
CA PRO A 173 -9.83 -10.66 -22.24
C PRO A 173 -8.85 -10.27 -21.14
N TRP A 174 -9.03 -10.77 -19.91
CA TRP A 174 -8.12 -10.52 -18.79
C TRP A 174 -6.77 -11.24 -18.97
N ILE A 175 -6.81 -12.47 -19.52
CA ILE A 175 -5.61 -13.21 -19.89
C ILE A 175 -4.85 -12.46 -20.99
N ASP A 176 -5.55 -11.97 -22.02
CA ASP A 176 -4.94 -11.23 -23.11
C ASP A 176 -4.30 -9.92 -22.59
N GLU A 177 -4.97 -9.22 -21.68
CA GLU A 177 -4.43 -8.02 -21.04
C GLU A 177 -3.13 -8.33 -20.27
N CYS A 178 -3.11 -9.41 -19.48
CA CYS A 178 -1.91 -9.89 -18.80
C CYS A 178 -0.78 -10.21 -19.79
N MET A 179 -1.07 -10.99 -20.85
CA MET A 179 -0.09 -11.37 -21.85
C MET A 179 0.48 -10.19 -22.63
N ASN A 180 -0.35 -9.17 -22.88
CA ASN A 180 0.06 -7.92 -23.52
C ASN A 180 0.97 -7.09 -22.58
N ALA A 181 0.67 -7.05 -21.27
CA ALA A 181 1.53 -6.41 -20.27
C ALA A 181 2.91 -7.09 -20.19
N LEU A 182 2.93 -8.41 -20.18
CA LEU A 182 4.19 -9.17 -20.20
C LEU A 182 4.97 -8.96 -21.50
N GLU A 183 4.29 -8.83 -22.65
CA GLU A 183 4.96 -8.49 -23.89
C GLU A 183 5.50 -7.05 -23.89
N TYR A 184 4.77 -6.10 -23.30
CA TYR A 184 5.28 -4.74 -23.10
C TYR A 184 6.54 -4.76 -22.26
N ALA A 185 6.54 -5.43 -21.12
CA ALA A 185 7.69 -5.46 -20.21
C ALA A 185 8.87 -6.28 -20.75
N ASN A 186 8.62 -7.46 -21.33
CA ASN A 186 9.66 -8.45 -21.65
C ASN A 186 9.91 -8.68 -23.14
N GLY A 187 8.95 -8.24 -23.98
CA GLY A 187 9.02 -8.50 -25.43
C GLY A 187 10.15 -7.73 -26.13
N PRO A 188 10.66 -8.25 -27.25
CA PRO A 188 11.65 -7.53 -28.07
C PRO A 188 11.03 -6.32 -28.74
N VAL A 189 11.84 -5.33 -29.10
CA VAL A 189 11.39 -4.11 -29.80
C VAL A 189 10.70 -4.38 -31.15
N THR A 190 10.83 -5.58 -31.68
CA THR A 190 10.18 -6.04 -32.93
C THR A 190 8.74 -6.56 -32.68
N SER A 191 8.35 -6.79 -31.44
CA SER A 191 6.97 -7.16 -31.08
C SER A 191 6.09 -5.91 -30.97
N LYS A 192 4.77 -6.11 -30.98
CA LYS A 192 3.80 -4.99 -30.91
C LYS A 192 4.01 -4.12 -29.67
N TYR A 193 4.02 -4.74 -28.51
CA TYR A 193 4.09 -4.01 -27.24
C TYR A 193 5.53 -3.70 -26.80
N GLY A 194 6.52 -4.51 -27.21
CA GLY A 194 7.93 -4.15 -27.07
C GLY A 194 8.32 -2.91 -27.89
N ALA A 195 7.75 -2.74 -29.10
CA ALA A 195 7.90 -1.53 -29.89
C ALA A 195 7.25 -0.32 -29.20
N LEU A 196 6.09 -0.52 -28.54
CA LEU A 196 5.44 0.55 -27.79
C LEU A 196 6.25 0.97 -26.56
N ARG A 197 6.84 0.04 -25.83
CA ARG A 197 7.78 0.33 -24.73
C ARG A 197 8.96 1.17 -25.24
N ALA A 198 9.56 0.77 -26.35
CA ALA A 198 10.66 1.52 -26.96
C ALA A 198 10.26 2.94 -27.38
N LYS A 199 9.03 3.10 -27.94
CA LYS A 199 8.47 4.41 -28.26
C LYS A 199 8.25 5.28 -27.02
N ASN A 200 7.92 4.67 -25.88
CA ASN A 200 7.77 5.35 -24.60
C ASN A 200 9.12 5.65 -23.91
N GLY A 201 10.26 5.37 -24.58
CA GLY A 201 11.59 5.76 -24.13
C GLY A 201 12.44 4.64 -23.53
N HIS A 202 11.91 3.40 -23.42
CA HIS A 202 12.64 2.27 -22.83
C HIS A 202 12.76 1.10 -23.83
N PRO A 203 13.80 1.07 -24.68
CA PRO A 203 13.96 -0.01 -25.68
C PRO A 203 14.30 -1.37 -25.06
N GLU A 204 15.02 -1.40 -23.93
CA GLU A 204 15.43 -2.63 -23.27
C GLU A 204 14.28 -3.26 -22.47
N PRO A 205 14.18 -4.60 -22.39
CA PRO A 205 13.20 -5.27 -21.53
C PRO A 205 13.41 -4.95 -20.05
N TYR A 206 12.29 -4.80 -19.30
CA TYR A 206 12.30 -4.66 -17.83
C TYR A 206 12.48 -5.99 -17.10
N ASN A 207 12.25 -7.13 -17.78
CA ASN A 207 12.44 -8.48 -17.27
C ASN A 207 11.58 -8.79 -16.03
N ILE A 208 10.25 -8.72 -16.18
CA ILE A 208 9.34 -9.29 -15.16
C ILE A 208 9.59 -10.79 -15.10
N GLU A 209 10.00 -11.27 -13.94
CA GLU A 209 10.23 -12.68 -13.64
C GLU A 209 9.16 -13.27 -12.71
N TYR A 210 8.46 -12.42 -11.94
CA TYR A 210 7.44 -12.79 -10.96
C TYR A 210 6.08 -12.22 -11.36
N LEU A 211 5.08 -13.11 -11.41
CA LEU A 211 3.70 -12.75 -11.72
C LEU A 211 2.77 -13.29 -10.63
N GLU A 212 2.11 -12.39 -9.94
CA GLU A 212 1.06 -12.75 -9.00
C GLU A 212 -0.29 -12.71 -9.69
N ILE A 213 -1.00 -13.84 -9.66
CA ILE A 213 -2.26 -14.06 -10.35
C ILE A 213 -3.41 -13.79 -9.38
N GLY A 214 -4.02 -12.61 -9.48
CA GLY A 214 -5.04 -12.12 -8.56
C GLY A 214 -4.47 -11.40 -7.33
N ASN A 215 -5.36 -10.94 -6.46
CA ASN A 215 -5.06 -10.36 -5.16
C ASN A 215 -6.12 -10.75 -4.14
N GLU A 216 -5.75 -11.41 -3.06
CA GLU A 216 -6.65 -11.80 -1.96
C GLU A 216 -7.91 -12.57 -2.40
N ASN A 217 -7.84 -13.30 -3.51
CA ASN A 217 -9.01 -13.92 -4.13
C ASN A 217 -9.39 -15.26 -3.52
N ASN A 218 -8.47 -16.02 -2.95
CA ASN A 218 -8.77 -17.29 -2.29
C ASN A 218 -9.16 -17.10 -0.82
N GLN A 219 -10.15 -16.26 -0.58
CA GLN A 219 -10.62 -15.97 0.78
C GLN A 219 -11.44 -17.12 1.38
N PRO A 220 -11.41 -17.31 2.70
CA PRO A 220 -12.18 -18.36 3.40
C PRO A 220 -13.69 -18.10 3.43
N ASN A 221 -14.16 -17.02 2.85
CA ASN A 221 -15.58 -16.73 2.75
C ASN A 221 -16.27 -17.78 1.87
N PRO A 222 -17.37 -18.43 2.32
CA PRO A 222 -18.17 -19.33 1.49
C PRO A 222 -18.64 -18.69 0.16
N GLU A 223 -18.87 -17.38 0.16
CA GLU A 223 -19.20 -16.61 -1.05
C GLU A 223 -18.00 -16.45 -1.98
N ALA A 224 -16.80 -16.29 -1.44
CA ALA A 224 -15.57 -16.19 -2.21
C ALA A 224 -15.16 -17.51 -2.87
N GLN A 225 -15.58 -18.66 -2.34
CA GLN A 225 -15.39 -19.96 -3.01
C GLN A 225 -16.20 -20.08 -4.30
N SER A 226 -17.25 -19.25 -4.47
CA SER A 226 -18.04 -19.19 -5.69
C SER A 226 -17.34 -18.47 -6.84
N ASP A 227 -16.21 -17.80 -6.60
CA ASP A 227 -15.45 -17.06 -7.62
C ASP A 227 -14.60 -17.95 -8.52
N HIS A 228 -14.46 -19.21 -8.18
CA HIS A 228 -13.65 -20.20 -8.91
C HIS A 228 -12.20 -19.74 -9.12
N TYR A 229 -11.57 -19.15 -8.10
CA TYR A 229 -10.23 -18.59 -8.23
C TYR A 229 -9.21 -19.60 -8.74
N TYR A 230 -9.24 -20.85 -8.27
CA TYR A 230 -8.32 -21.89 -8.73
C TYR A 230 -8.43 -22.17 -10.24
N ASP A 231 -9.66 -22.19 -10.78
CA ASP A 231 -9.87 -22.38 -12.22
C ASP A 231 -9.35 -21.20 -13.03
N ARG A 232 -9.49 -19.97 -12.50
CA ARG A 232 -8.92 -18.76 -13.08
C ARG A 232 -7.40 -18.81 -13.08
N PHE A 233 -6.80 -19.12 -11.93
CA PHE A 233 -5.36 -19.30 -11.77
C PHE A 233 -4.80 -20.26 -12.80
N LYS A 234 -5.41 -21.45 -12.97
CA LYS A 234 -4.97 -22.44 -13.97
C LYS A 234 -4.98 -21.89 -15.39
N LYS A 235 -6.04 -21.20 -15.80
CA LYS A 235 -6.13 -20.63 -17.16
C LYS A 235 -5.03 -19.58 -17.40
N PHE A 236 -4.76 -18.72 -16.42
CA PHE A 236 -3.63 -17.78 -16.50
C PHE A 236 -2.29 -18.50 -16.55
N LYS A 237 -2.07 -19.45 -15.64
CA LYS A 237 -0.85 -20.29 -15.60
C LYS A 237 -0.57 -20.93 -16.94
N ASP A 238 -1.55 -21.62 -17.52
CA ASP A 238 -1.39 -22.32 -18.79
C ASP A 238 -1.01 -21.34 -19.92
N ALA A 239 -1.67 -20.18 -20.00
CA ALA A 239 -1.38 -19.18 -21.01
C ALA A 239 0.01 -18.54 -20.82
N VAL A 240 0.38 -18.21 -19.57
CA VAL A 240 1.66 -17.56 -19.26
C VAL A 240 2.82 -18.52 -19.50
N LEU A 241 2.77 -19.73 -18.95
CA LEU A 241 3.87 -20.68 -19.08
C LEU A 241 4.06 -21.21 -20.50
N ALA A 242 3.02 -21.19 -21.34
CA ALA A 242 3.16 -21.50 -22.76
C ALA A 242 4.10 -20.52 -23.50
N LYS A 243 4.15 -19.27 -23.10
CA LYS A 243 5.00 -18.23 -23.74
C LYS A 243 6.23 -17.87 -22.89
N TYR A 244 6.09 -17.91 -21.57
CA TYR A 244 7.12 -17.54 -20.60
C TYR A 244 7.38 -18.70 -19.60
N PRO A 245 8.02 -19.80 -20.03
CA PRO A 245 8.13 -21.03 -19.23
C PRO A 245 9.01 -20.91 -17.98
N LYS A 246 9.68 -19.78 -17.80
CA LYS A 246 10.51 -19.47 -16.62
C LYS A 246 9.87 -18.44 -15.70
N MET A 247 8.62 -18.04 -15.95
CA MET A 247 7.90 -17.11 -15.11
C MET A 247 7.58 -17.76 -13.76
N HIS A 248 7.95 -17.13 -12.68
CA HIS A 248 7.55 -17.53 -11.33
C HIS A 248 6.13 -17.07 -11.06
N LEU A 249 5.23 -18.01 -10.80
CA LEU A 249 3.82 -17.75 -10.60
C LEU A 249 3.46 -17.81 -9.12
N ILE A 250 2.70 -16.82 -8.67
CA ILE A 250 2.25 -16.66 -7.30
C ILE A 250 0.73 -16.79 -7.27
N GLY A 251 0.21 -17.65 -6.39
CA GLY A 251 -1.22 -17.83 -6.14
C GLY A 251 -1.61 -17.34 -4.75
N ASN A 252 -2.82 -16.81 -4.60
CA ASN A 252 -3.32 -16.28 -3.33
C ASN A 252 -3.90 -17.39 -2.46
N VAL A 253 -3.61 -17.42 -1.16
CA VAL A 253 -4.12 -18.45 -0.24
C VAL A 253 -4.65 -17.91 1.09
N VAL A 254 -4.10 -16.83 1.62
CA VAL A 254 -4.51 -16.25 2.91
C VAL A 254 -4.80 -14.77 2.74
N ALA A 255 -5.96 -14.35 3.24
CA ALA A 255 -6.35 -12.95 3.35
C ALA A 255 -7.43 -12.78 4.44
N TRP A 256 -7.64 -11.55 4.92
CA TRP A 256 -8.81 -11.12 5.70
C TRP A 256 -9.20 -12.01 6.90
N GLY A 257 -8.21 -12.49 7.65
CA GLY A 257 -8.48 -13.23 8.89
C GLY A 257 -8.39 -14.74 8.78
N ASP A 258 -8.11 -15.29 7.63
CA ASP A 258 -7.72 -16.69 7.49
C ASP A 258 -6.25 -16.87 7.84
N ASP A 259 -5.96 -17.75 8.80
CA ASP A 259 -4.60 -18.11 9.19
C ASP A 259 -4.24 -19.53 8.71
N ASN A 260 -5.12 -20.17 7.95
CA ASN A 260 -4.98 -21.54 7.47
C ASN A 260 -4.92 -21.59 5.94
N PRO A 261 -3.73 -21.58 5.35
CA PRO A 261 -3.55 -21.69 3.92
C PRO A 261 -4.08 -23.05 3.40
N LYS A 262 -4.80 -23.01 2.28
CA LYS A 262 -5.51 -24.19 1.75
C LYS A 262 -4.78 -24.94 0.65
N TRP A 263 -3.75 -24.32 0.06
CA TRP A 263 -3.05 -24.85 -1.12
C TRP A 263 -1.63 -25.33 -0.85
N HIS A 264 -1.17 -25.42 0.39
CA HIS A 264 0.20 -25.83 0.71
C HIS A 264 0.60 -27.21 0.17
N SER A 265 -0.37 -28.06 -0.14
CA SER A 265 -0.13 -29.37 -0.73
C SER A 265 -0.28 -29.41 -2.26
N ASP A 266 -0.60 -28.28 -2.91
CA ASP A 266 -0.74 -28.24 -4.36
C ASP A 266 0.60 -27.93 -5.01
N GLU A 267 1.33 -28.98 -5.38
CA GLU A 267 2.63 -28.89 -6.08
C GLU A 267 2.56 -28.15 -7.43
N SER A 268 1.35 -27.83 -7.92
CA SER A 268 1.18 -27.09 -9.17
C SER A 268 1.41 -25.60 -9.04
N VAL A 269 1.47 -25.05 -7.82
CA VAL A 269 1.70 -23.64 -7.51
C VAL A 269 3.06 -23.48 -6.86
N GLU A 270 3.93 -22.71 -7.48
CA GLU A 270 5.31 -22.52 -6.99
C GLU A 270 5.35 -21.69 -5.70
N LEU A 271 4.71 -20.53 -5.71
CA LEU A 271 4.68 -19.59 -4.61
C LEU A 271 3.24 -19.34 -4.16
N LEU A 272 3.01 -19.34 -2.86
CA LEU A 272 1.72 -19.03 -2.25
C LEU A 272 1.81 -17.74 -1.45
N ASP A 273 0.89 -16.83 -1.75
CA ASP A 273 0.82 -15.52 -1.12
C ASP A 273 -0.09 -15.53 0.11
N GLU A 274 0.47 -15.08 1.24
CA GLU A 274 -0.20 -14.97 2.53
C GLU A 274 -0.18 -13.53 3.02
N HIS A 275 -1.35 -12.98 3.44
CA HIS A 275 -1.51 -11.62 3.95
C HIS A 275 -1.91 -11.58 5.41
N TYR A 276 -1.25 -10.74 6.22
CA TYR A 276 -1.50 -10.64 7.65
C TYR A 276 -1.56 -9.20 8.14
N TYR A 277 -2.74 -8.78 8.57
CA TYR A 277 -2.99 -7.50 9.22
C TYR A 277 -3.54 -7.74 10.61
N ARG A 278 -2.68 -7.68 11.63
CA ARG A 278 -2.98 -8.12 12.99
C ARG A 278 -2.46 -7.13 14.04
N ASN A 279 -2.68 -7.44 15.32
CA ASN A 279 -2.11 -6.69 16.43
C ASN A 279 -0.65 -7.12 16.73
N PRO A 280 0.11 -6.32 17.53
CA PRO A 280 1.50 -6.64 17.83
C PRO A 280 1.71 -7.99 18.50
N ALA A 281 0.81 -8.37 19.40
CA ALA A 281 0.90 -9.65 20.14
C ALA A 281 0.76 -10.84 19.17
N TRP A 282 -0.17 -10.77 18.23
CA TRP A 282 -0.31 -11.83 17.23
C TRP A 282 0.98 -12.06 16.45
N PHE A 283 1.62 -10.98 15.97
CA PHE A 283 2.88 -11.09 15.24
C PHE A 283 4.00 -11.71 16.10
N ALA A 284 4.09 -11.30 17.37
CA ALA A 284 5.07 -11.85 18.30
C ALA A 284 4.80 -13.33 18.64
N GLU A 285 3.54 -13.72 18.81
CA GLU A 285 3.12 -15.09 19.12
C GLU A 285 3.24 -16.04 17.93
N ASN A 286 3.17 -15.52 16.70
CA ASN A 286 3.25 -16.29 15.47
C ASN A 286 4.64 -16.25 14.80
N PHE A 287 5.69 -15.91 15.54
CA PHE A 287 7.06 -15.92 15.02
C PHE A 287 7.50 -17.29 14.51
N ASN A 288 6.95 -18.36 15.04
CA ASN A 288 7.25 -19.75 14.69
C ASN A 288 6.18 -20.39 13.75
N LYS A 289 5.32 -19.59 13.14
CA LYS A 289 4.23 -20.05 12.28
C LYS A 289 4.68 -21.04 11.21
N TYR A 290 5.81 -20.77 10.60
CA TYR A 290 6.33 -21.54 9.46
C TYR A 290 7.20 -22.77 9.85
N ASP A 291 7.47 -22.99 11.15
CA ASP A 291 8.33 -24.09 11.60
C ASP A 291 7.83 -25.46 11.17
N ASN A 292 6.53 -25.64 11.07
CA ASN A 292 5.89 -26.92 10.77
C ASN A 292 5.31 -27.01 9.35
N TYR A 293 5.58 -26.04 8.48
CA TYR A 293 5.13 -26.11 7.08
C TYR A 293 5.87 -27.20 6.31
N ASP A 294 5.18 -27.83 5.37
CA ASP A 294 5.78 -28.88 4.51
C ASP A 294 6.84 -28.26 3.59
N ARG A 295 8.10 -28.64 3.78
CA ARG A 295 9.25 -28.19 2.96
C ARG A 295 9.29 -28.79 1.56
N LYS A 296 8.36 -29.69 1.24
CA LYS A 296 8.21 -30.26 -0.12
C LYS A 296 7.08 -29.61 -0.90
N GLY A 297 6.25 -28.80 -0.23
CA GLY A 297 5.17 -28.05 -0.84
C GLY A 297 5.65 -26.79 -1.55
N SER A 298 4.69 -25.92 -1.84
CA SER A 298 4.95 -24.60 -2.40
C SER A 298 5.79 -23.74 -1.46
N GLU A 299 6.61 -22.86 -2.02
CA GLU A 299 7.27 -21.80 -1.26
C GLU A 299 6.26 -20.74 -0.82
N ILE A 300 6.60 -19.97 0.20
CA ILE A 300 5.73 -18.95 0.78
C ILE A 300 6.26 -17.55 0.43
N TYR A 301 5.35 -16.74 -0.03
CA TYR A 301 5.47 -15.30 -0.13
C TYR A 301 4.53 -14.64 0.90
N VAL A 302 5.07 -13.89 1.84
CA VAL A 302 4.26 -13.05 2.73
C VAL A 302 4.08 -11.71 2.03
N GLY A 303 3.06 -11.63 1.18
CA GLY A 303 2.90 -10.54 0.21
C GLY A 303 2.46 -9.23 0.82
N GLU A 304 1.66 -9.29 1.89
CA GLU A 304 1.26 -8.12 2.64
C GLU A 304 1.26 -8.42 4.14
N TYR A 305 1.97 -7.62 4.91
CA TYR A 305 1.86 -7.67 6.36
C TYR A 305 2.15 -6.32 7.00
N ALA A 306 1.41 -6.02 8.04
CA ALA A 306 1.63 -4.89 8.94
C ALA A 306 0.84 -5.06 10.23
N VAL A 307 1.33 -4.46 11.31
CA VAL A 307 0.54 -4.31 12.53
C VAL A 307 -0.46 -3.17 12.33
N THR A 308 -1.75 -3.51 12.19
CA THR A 308 -2.82 -2.55 11.91
C THR A 308 -3.89 -2.48 13.00
N GLN A 309 -3.90 -3.44 13.92
CA GLN A 309 -4.93 -3.55 14.95
C GLN A 309 -4.44 -3.02 16.31
N GLY A 310 -5.37 -2.61 17.14
CA GLY A 310 -5.06 -1.97 18.41
C GLY A 310 -4.34 -0.63 18.20
N PHE A 311 -3.42 -0.31 19.08
CA PHE A 311 -2.58 0.89 18.92
C PHE A 311 -1.53 0.77 17.79
N GLY A 312 -1.43 -0.38 17.15
CA GLY A 312 -0.56 -0.60 15.99
C GLY A 312 -0.89 0.28 14.79
N ASN A 313 -2.16 0.65 14.62
CA ASN A 313 -2.59 1.55 13.55
C ASN A 313 -2.00 2.97 13.64
N MET A 314 -1.35 3.31 14.76
CA MET A 314 -0.61 4.56 14.94
C MET A 314 0.82 4.50 14.38
N GLY A 315 1.28 3.35 13.86
CA GLY A 315 2.67 3.17 13.44
C GLY A 315 3.64 3.31 14.61
N SER A 316 3.31 2.70 15.75
CA SER A 316 4.06 2.83 17.01
C SER A 316 5.32 1.96 17.05
N LEU A 317 6.17 2.17 18.04
CA LEU A 317 7.32 1.30 18.30
C LEU A 317 6.87 -0.12 18.66
N ASP A 318 5.75 -0.27 19.37
CA ASP A 318 5.18 -1.57 19.73
C ASP A 318 4.78 -2.38 18.48
N ALA A 319 4.17 -1.71 17.49
CA ALA A 319 3.90 -2.31 16.19
C ALA A 319 5.19 -2.82 15.52
N ALA A 320 6.19 -1.97 15.44
CA ALA A 320 7.47 -2.31 14.81
C ALA A 320 8.20 -3.46 15.52
N LEU A 321 8.10 -3.55 16.85
CA LEU A 321 8.69 -4.64 17.61
C LEU A 321 7.97 -5.98 17.36
N GLY A 322 6.64 -5.98 17.28
CA GLY A 322 5.87 -7.17 16.89
C GLY A 322 6.26 -7.66 15.49
N GLU A 323 6.33 -6.73 14.52
CA GLU A 323 6.79 -7.03 13.16
C GLU A 323 8.23 -7.57 13.13
N ALA A 324 9.15 -6.98 13.92
CA ALA A 324 10.53 -7.44 14.00
C ALA A 324 10.65 -8.89 14.49
N VAL A 325 9.87 -9.27 15.50
CA VAL A 325 9.83 -10.66 16.02
C VAL A 325 9.33 -11.61 14.93
N TYR A 326 8.28 -11.23 14.21
CA TYR A 326 7.74 -12.02 13.10
C TYR A 326 8.75 -12.18 11.96
N MET A 327 9.45 -11.10 11.58
CA MET A 327 10.51 -11.13 10.57
C MET A 327 11.66 -12.07 10.94
N MET A 328 12.06 -12.12 12.23
CA MET A 328 13.04 -13.12 12.67
C MET A 328 12.53 -14.55 12.46
N GLY A 329 11.24 -14.79 12.65
CA GLY A 329 10.60 -16.07 12.35
C GLY A 329 10.62 -16.40 10.85
N ILE A 330 10.35 -15.42 10.00
CA ILE A 330 10.48 -15.54 8.54
C ILE A 330 11.92 -15.91 8.15
N GLU A 331 12.91 -15.21 8.67
CA GLU A 331 14.34 -15.49 8.39
C GLU A 331 14.76 -16.88 8.86
N ASN A 332 14.28 -17.33 10.03
CA ASN A 332 14.55 -18.69 10.52
C ASN A 332 13.98 -19.77 9.61
N ASN A 333 12.94 -19.46 8.84
CA ASN A 333 12.26 -20.33 7.91
C ASN A 333 12.51 -19.94 6.45
N SER A 334 13.65 -19.32 6.14
CA SER A 334 14.01 -18.87 4.79
C SER A 334 14.22 -20.01 3.76
N ASP A 335 14.14 -21.24 4.20
CA ASP A 335 14.09 -22.43 3.36
C ASP A 335 12.69 -22.68 2.76
N ILE A 336 11.67 -22.01 3.27
CA ILE A 336 10.31 -22.08 2.73
C ILE A 336 9.70 -20.68 2.53
N VAL A 337 9.96 -19.71 3.40
CA VAL A 337 9.50 -18.32 3.22
C VAL A 337 10.57 -17.57 2.44
N THR A 338 10.41 -17.51 1.14
CA THR A 338 11.42 -16.99 0.22
C THR A 338 11.28 -15.51 -0.07
N MET A 339 10.09 -14.95 0.17
CA MET A 339 9.77 -13.55 -0.07
C MET A 339 8.87 -12.98 1.02
N ALA A 340 9.06 -11.71 1.35
CA ALA A 340 8.16 -10.96 2.22
C ALA A 340 8.14 -9.47 1.85
N SER A 341 6.98 -8.81 1.95
CA SER A 341 6.84 -7.39 1.69
C SER A 341 5.87 -6.72 2.66
N TYR A 342 6.32 -5.63 3.25
CA TYR A 342 5.48 -4.76 4.08
C TYR A 342 4.49 -3.99 3.20
N ALA A 343 3.26 -3.86 3.62
CA ALA A 343 2.22 -3.10 2.94
C ALA A 343 1.28 -2.38 3.93
N PRO A 344 0.77 -1.19 3.54
CA PRO A 344 1.16 -0.34 2.42
C PRO A 344 2.41 0.50 2.71
N ILE A 345 3.00 1.09 1.66
CA ILE A 345 4.27 1.80 1.79
C ILE A 345 4.08 3.29 2.13
N PHE A 346 3.23 4.01 1.40
CA PHE A 346 3.14 5.47 1.46
C PHE A 346 1.79 5.97 1.94
N ALA A 347 1.81 6.94 2.88
CA ALA A 347 0.63 7.70 3.28
C ALA A 347 0.83 9.21 3.15
N ASN A 348 -0.05 9.86 2.39
CA ASN A 348 -0.19 11.30 2.43
C ASN A 348 -1.02 11.69 3.67
N LEU A 349 -0.38 12.32 4.64
CA LEU A 349 -1.04 12.70 5.91
C LEU A 349 -2.21 13.69 5.76
N ASN A 350 -2.25 14.42 4.64
CA ASN A 350 -3.36 15.34 4.37
C ASN A 350 -4.61 14.63 3.83
N ASN A 351 -4.46 13.39 3.32
CA ASN A 351 -5.57 12.60 2.79
C ASN A 351 -5.18 11.12 2.77
N ARG A 352 -5.44 10.41 3.86
CA ARG A 352 -5.21 8.97 3.95
C ARG A 352 -6.47 8.25 4.41
N MET A 353 -6.68 7.06 3.88
CA MET A 353 -7.80 6.18 4.25
C MET A 353 -7.33 4.88 4.92
N TRP A 354 -6.02 4.63 4.98
CA TRP A 354 -5.40 3.48 5.61
C TRP A 354 -4.32 3.90 6.62
N ALA A 355 -4.13 3.11 7.66
CA ALA A 355 -3.08 3.31 8.66
C ALA A 355 -2.76 1.96 9.37
N PRO A 356 -1.48 1.73 9.72
CA PRO A 356 -0.34 2.58 9.41
C PRO A 356 0.20 2.33 7.99
N ASP A 357 1.04 3.25 7.55
CA ASP A 357 1.86 3.08 6.34
C ASP A 357 3.33 3.24 6.71
N MET A 358 4.21 2.58 6.00
CA MET A 358 5.63 2.52 6.34
C MET A 358 6.31 3.90 6.29
N ILE A 359 5.98 4.70 5.27
CA ILE A 359 6.53 6.04 5.03
C ILE A 359 5.38 7.04 4.97
N GLN A 360 5.45 8.06 5.81
CA GLN A 360 4.44 9.11 5.88
C GLN A 360 4.99 10.42 5.34
N TYR A 361 4.15 11.20 4.66
CA TYR A 361 4.58 12.44 4.04
C TYR A 361 3.48 13.51 3.99
N THR A 362 3.92 14.76 3.86
CA THR A 362 3.12 15.93 3.46
C THR A 362 3.65 16.47 2.13
N SER A 363 3.15 17.63 1.70
CA SER A 363 3.65 18.27 0.48
C SER A 363 5.15 18.62 0.52
N ASP A 364 5.71 18.83 1.73
CA ASP A 364 7.05 19.36 1.95
C ASP A 364 7.92 18.53 2.90
N LYS A 365 7.37 17.47 3.49
CA LYS A 365 8.06 16.64 4.50
C LYS A 365 7.84 15.15 4.25
N VAL A 366 8.79 14.35 4.73
CA VAL A 366 8.72 12.90 4.72
C VAL A 366 9.38 12.35 5.99
N PHE A 367 8.85 11.25 6.50
CA PHE A 367 9.50 10.48 7.57
C PHE A 367 9.11 9.01 7.51
N GLY A 368 10.02 8.14 7.94
CA GLY A 368 9.74 6.73 8.17
C GLY A 368 9.10 6.52 9.54
N THR A 369 8.11 5.63 9.60
CA THR A 369 7.58 5.13 10.88
C THR A 369 8.60 4.20 11.56
N PRO A 370 8.44 3.81 12.84
CA PRO A 370 9.25 2.77 13.45
C PRO A 370 9.34 1.48 12.62
N SER A 371 8.24 1.07 11.96
CA SER A 371 8.22 -0.06 11.03
C SER A 371 9.17 0.11 9.84
N TYR A 372 9.27 1.33 9.28
CA TYR A 372 10.26 1.62 8.24
C TYR A 372 11.68 1.32 8.69
N TYR A 373 12.03 1.73 9.92
CA TYR A 373 13.39 1.51 10.43
C TYR A 373 13.66 0.04 10.71
N VAL A 374 12.67 -0.73 11.17
CA VAL A 374 12.79 -2.19 11.30
C VAL A 374 13.02 -2.84 9.93
N GLN A 375 12.19 -2.53 8.94
CA GLN A 375 12.37 -3.04 7.57
C GLN A 375 13.75 -2.67 7.01
N ASN A 376 14.20 -1.44 7.21
CA ASN A 376 15.50 -0.97 6.75
C ASN A 376 16.67 -1.72 7.41
N VAL A 377 16.61 -1.91 8.73
CA VAL A 377 17.66 -2.65 9.47
C VAL A 377 17.71 -4.11 9.00
N MET A 378 16.57 -4.79 8.94
CA MET A 378 16.51 -6.20 8.54
C MET A 378 16.98 -6.39 7.10
N ALA A 379 16.48 -5.58 6.16
CA ALA A 379 16.83 -5.69 4.74
C ALA A 379 18.31 -5.40 4.44
N ASN A 380 18.96 -4.55 5.23
CA ASN A 380 20.39 -4.22 5.06
C ASN A 380 21.34 -5.15 5.85
N ASN A 381 20.80 -6.07 6.64
CA ASN A 381 21.60 -7.00 7.47
C ASN A 381 21.20 -8.46 7.24
N ILE A 382 20.84 -8.82 6.04
CA ILE A 382 20.45 -10.19 5.66
C ILE A 382 21.64 -11.13 5.86
N GLY A 383 21.43 -12.17 6.68
CA GLY A 383 22.40 -13.24 6.89
C GLY A 383 22.52 -14.19 5.69
N THR A 384 23.63 -14.91 5.60
CA THR A 384 23.83 -15.96 4.59
C THR A 384 23.51 -17.36 5.08
N ARG A 385 23.29 -17.51 6.39
CA ARG A 385 22.89 -18.78 7.02
C ARG A 385 22.29 -18.52 8.40
N VAL A 386 21.37 -19.37 8.80
CA VAL A 386 20.82 -19.42 10.15
C VAL A 386 21.75 -20.23 11.05
N LEU A 387 22.12 -19.69 12.20
CA LEU A 387 22.94 -20.36 13.18
C LEU A 387 22.06 -20.86 14.34
N LYS A 388 22.33 -22.07 14.80
CA LYS A 388 21.70 -22.56 16.03
C LYS A 388 22.27 -21.79 17.21
N VAL A 389 21.40 -21.05 17.91
CA VAL A 389 21.75 -20.28 19.10
C VAL A 389 21.13 -20.95 20.30
N ASN A 390 21.95 -21.25 21.32
CA ASN A 390 21.47 -21.61 22.64
C ASN A 390 21.63 -20.38 23.53
N GLN A 391 20.51 -19.82 23.98
CA GLN A 391 20.50 -18.66 24.84
C GLN A 391 20.17 -19.10 26.28
N GLU A 392 21.09 -18.90 27.20
CA GLU A 392 20.76 -18.89 28.60
C GLU A 392 20.35 -17.46 28.96
N ASN A 393 19.09 -17.28 29.33
CA ASN A 393 18.60 -15.98 29.73
C ASN A 393 18.96 -15.72 31.21
N PRO A 394 19.97 -14.88 31.48
CA PRO A 394 20.35 -14.54 32.85
C PRO A 394 19.36 -13.58 33.52
N TYR A 395 18.46 -13.01 32.75
CA TYR A 395 17.46 -12.05 33.23
C TYR A 395 16.18 -12.79 33.58
N LYS A 396 15.87 -12.97 34.82
CA LYS A 396 14.50 -13.26 35.26
C LYS A 396 13.69 -12.02 35.00
N TYR A 397 12.62 -12.17 34.22
CA TYR A 397 11.66 -11.10 33.97
C TYR A 397 11.05 -10.69 35.33
N ASP A 398 11.43 -9.51 35.81
CA ASP A 398 10.91 -8.95 37.05
C ASP A 398 9.69 -8.10 36.72
N GLN A 399 8.52 -8.71 36.82
CA GLN A 399 7.23 -8.02 36.61
C GLN A 399 7.08 -6.77 37.50
N ALA A 400 7.77 -6.72 38.64
CA ALA A 400 7.72 -5.57 39.55
C ALA A 400 8.40 -4.31 38.98
N ARG A 401 9.20 -4.43 37.90
CA ARG A 401 9.85 -3.30 37.24
C ARG A 401 9.07 -2.72 36.07
N VAL A 402 8.00 -3.36 35.64
CA VAL A 402 7.11 -2.79 34.62
C VAL A 402 6.35 -1.66 35.29
N LYS A 403 6.76 -0.41 35.01
CA LYS A 403 5.93 0.74 35.39
C LYS A 403 4.58 0.56 34.72
N PRO A 404 3.47 0.78 35.42
CA PRO A 404 2.16 0.73 34.80
C PRO A 404 2.17 1.67 33.56
N ALA A 405 1.84 1.12 32.41
CA ALA A 405 1.72 1.93 31.21
C ALA A 405 0.58 2.92 31.40
N ILE A 406 0.83 4.17 31.07
CA ILE A 406 -0.24 5.15 30.91
C ILE A 406 -0.93 4.77 29.62
N CYS A 407 -2.17 4.32 29.70
CA CYS A 407 -2.95 3.94 28.52
C CYS A 407 -4.24 4.77 28.42
N ARG A 408 -4.75 4.91 27.20
CA ARG A 408 -6.08 5.44 26.96
C ARG A 408 -6.98 4.29 26.51
N VAL A 409 -8.21 4.33 26.98
CA VAL A 409 -9.23 3.38 26.51
C VAL A 409 -9.81 3.90 25.21
N GLY A 410 -9.83 3.04 24.21
CA GLY A 410 -10.45 3.33 22.92
C GLY A 410 -11.54 2.31 22.60
N MET A 411 -12.51 2.75 21.81
CA MET A 411 -13.54 1.89 21.19
C MET A 411 -13.42 2.07 19.68
N GLY A 412 -13.59 0.97 18.96
CA GLY A 412 -13.49 0.99 17.51
C GLY A 412 -14.60 0.17 16.87
N THR A 413 -14.98 0.57 15.67
CA THR A 413 -15.93 -0.17 14.83
C THR A 413 -15.44 -0.17 13.40
N TRP A 414 -15.87 -1.15 12.64
CA TRP A 414 -15.60 -1.24 11.21
C TRP A 414 -16.93 -1.24 10.46
N ALA A 415 -17.14 -0.22 9.62
CA ALA A 415 -18.32 -0.07 8.77
C ALA A 415 -19.67 -0.37 9.45
N THR A 416 -19.77 -0.13 10.76
CA THR A 416 -20.90 -0.53 11.59
C THR A 416 -21.30 0.56 12.54
N GLN A 417 -22.59 0.88 12.58
CA GLN A 417 -23.17 1.72 13.63
C GLN A 417 -23.36 0.90 14.90
N VAL A 418 -22.93 1.46 16.04
CA VAL A 418 -23.00 0.73 17.31
C VAL A 418 -23.20 1.69 18.48
N SER A 419 -23.78 1.17 19.55
CA SER A 419 -23.90 1.87 20.83
C SER A 419 -23.13 1.11 21.89
N PHE A 420 -22.25 1.80 22.62
CA PHE A 420 -21.50 1.28 23.74
C PHE A 420 -22.10 1.87 25.03
N GLU A 421 -22.52 1.00 25.95
CA GLU A 421 -22.94 1.42 27.28
C GLU A 421 -21.72 1.46 28.19
N ASP A 422 -21.45 2.62 28.80
CA ASP A 422 -20.39 2.75 29.80
C ASP A 422 -20.88 2.15 31.14
N LYS A 423 -20.28 0.99 31.48
CA LYS A 423 -20.52 0.34 32.79
C LYS A 423 -19.43 0.63 33.80
N GLY A 424 -18.43 1.45 33.42
CA GLY A 424 -17.34 1.85 34.28
C GLY A 424 -16.10 0.98 34.13
N TYR A 425 -15.11 1.26 34.97
CA TYR A 425 -13.80 0.62 35.01
C TYR A 425 -13.55 0.14 36.43
N SER A 426 -12.82 -0.97 36.54
CA SER A 426 -12.35 -1.44 37.85
C SER A 426 -10.87 -1.76 37.82
N ASP A 427 -10.23 -1.71 38.99
CA ASP A 427 -8.89 -2.23 39.18
C ASP A 427 -8.87 -3.79 39.21
N GLU A 428 -7.72 -4.39 39.33
CA GLU A 428 -7.53 -5.85 39.39
C GLU A 428 -8.25 -6.55 40.56
N ASN A 429 -8.71 -5.79 41.56
CA ASN A 429 -9.43 -6.26 42.72
C ASN A 429 -10.94 -6.00 42.58
N GLY A 430 -11.40 -5.52 41.42
CA GLY A 430 -12.81 -5.20 41.16
C GLY A 430 -13.30 -3.89 41.79
N LYS A 431 -12.39 -3.02 42.28
CA LYS A 431 -12.72 -1.72 42.79
C LYS A 431 -12.97 -0.75 41.66
N ALA A 432 -14.14 -0.10 41.62
CA ALA A 432 -14.47 0.90 40.60
C ALA A 432 -13.47 2.04 40.57
N LEU A 433 -12.99 2.34 39.36
CA LEU A 433 -12.13 3.47 39.06
C LEU A 433 -12.98 4.64 38.55
N PRO A 434 -12.78 5.85 39.06
CA PRO A 434 -13.52 7.02 38.59
C PRO A 434 -13.04 7.35 37.18
N MET A 435 -13.90 7.16 36.18
CA MET A 435 -13.71 7.67 34.84
C MET A 435 -14.99 8.30 34.36
N THR A 436 -14.89 9.52 33.92
CA THR A 436 -16.01 10.25 33.33
C THR A 436 -15.77 10.31 31.83
N LEU A 437 -16.72 9.82 31.05
CA LEU A 437 -16.73 10.10 29.61
C LEU A 437 -16.88 11.59 29.40
N GLN A 438 -15.83 12.22 28.95
CA GLN A 438 -15.84 13.64 28.60
C GLN A 438 -16.21 13.85 27.13
N GLU A 439 -16.51 15.10 26.78
CA GLU A 439 -16.81 15.49 25.39
C GLU A 439 -15.79 14.92 24.39
N LEU A 440 -16.28 14.59 23.22
CA LEU A 440 -15.52 13.94 22.13
C LEU A 440 -14.22 14.69 21.84
N PRO A 441 -13.06 14.02 21.87
CA PRO A 441 -11.82 14.63 21.46
C PRO A 441 -11.82 14.95 19.96
N THR A 442 -11.03 15.91 19.55
CA THR A 442 -10.92 16.39 18.17
C THR A 442 -10.29 15.40 17.19
N ASP A 443 -9.70 14.31 17.67
CA ASP A 443 -8.95 13.31 16.86
C ASP A 443 -9.73 12.01 16.68
N VAL A 444 -11.04 12.09 16.53
CA VAL A 444 -11.93 10.92 16.39
C VAL A 444 -12.22 10.67 14.93
N HIS A 445 -12.03 9.42 14.50
CA HIS A 445 -12.45 8.97 13.16
C HIS A 445 -13.90 8.44 13.23
N GLY A 446 -14.76 8.87 12.30
CA GLY A 446 -16.18 8.52 12.29
C GLY A 446 -17.05 9.56 13.00
N GLN A 447 -18.38 9.31 13.01
CA GLN A 447 -19.35 10.19 13.65
C GLN A 447 -19.78 9.60 15.00
N TRP A 448 -19.32 10.24 16.07
CA TRP A 448 -19.57 9.79 17.43
C TRP A 448 -20.37 10.82 18.21
N LYS A 449 -21.25 10.36 19.08
CA LYS A 449 -21.99 11.19 20.03
C LYS A 449 -22.18 10.48 21.36
N THR A 450 -22.28 11.23 22.42
CA THR A 450 -22.56 10.71 23.75
C THR A 450 -23.93 11.21 24.21
N GLU A 451 -24.82 10.29 24.59
CA GLU A 451 -26.14 10.56 25.14
C GLU A 451 -26.39 9.59 26.30
N ASP A 452 -26.75 10.11 27.46
CA ASP A 452 -27.13 9.31 28.66
C ASP A 452 -26.15 8.17 29.02
N ASN A 453 -24.83 8.47 29.04
CA ASN A 453 -23.73 7.52 29.24
C ASN A 453 -23.60 6.43 28.16
N ILE A 454 -24.25 6.62 27.03
CA ILE A 454 -24.10 5.75 25.86
C ILE A 454 -23.28 6.49 24.80
N ILE A 455 -22.20 5.87 24.36
CA ILE A 455 -21.39 6.34 23.24
C ILE A 455 -21.92 5.69 21.97
N LYS A 456 -22.36 6.49 21.02
CA LYS A 456 -22.93 6.03 19.76
C LYS A 456 -22.02 6.39 18.59
N GLN A 457 -21.65 5.41 17.80
CA GLN A 457 -21.07 5.57 16.49
C GLN A 457 -22.21 5.51 15.46
N THR A 458 -22.37 6.57 14.65
CA THR A 458 -23.54 6.75 13.78
C THR A 458 -23.24 6.78 12.29
N SER A 459 -21.97 6.64 11.88
CA SER A 459 -21.59 6.50 10.48
C SER A 459 -21.27 5.04 10.12
N ASN A 460 -21.31 4.74 8.83
CA ASN A 460 -20.86 3.45 8.29
C ASN A 460 -19.45 3.58 7.68
N GLU A 461 -18.64 4.47 8.22
CA GLU A 461 -17.26 4.64 7.79
C GLU A 461 -16.41 3.46 8.27
N GLU A 462 -15.47 3.06 7.44
CA GLU A 462 -14.49 2.06 7.82
C GLU A 462 -13.54 2.62 8.89
N SER A 463 -13.19 1.78 9.86
CA SER A 463 -12.20 2.13 10.90
C SER A 463 -12.57 3.33 11.77
N CYS A 464 -13.80 3.38 12.31
CA CYS A 464 -14.20 4.41 13.27
C CYS A 464 -13.56 4.16 14.62
N ILE A 465 -12.87 5.14 15.17
CA ILE A 465 -12.15 5.04 16.46
C ILE A 465 -12.58 6.19 17.37
N TYR A 466 -12.87 5.85 18.61
CA TYR A 466 -13.08 6.77 19.73
C TYR A 466 -12.02 6.52 20.79
N LEU A 467 -11.25 7.53 21.16
CA LEU A 467 -10.28 7.48 22.25
C LEU A 467 -10.78 8.30 23.43
N ASN A 468 -10.91 7.68 24.58
CA ASN A 468 -11.22 8.42 25.78
C ASN A 468 -10.05 9.36 26.15
N PRO A 469 -10.27 10.65 26.40
CA PRO A 469 -9.23 11.59 26.78
C PRO A 469 -8.59 11.31 28.15
N GLY A 470 -9.24 10.50 29.00
CA GLY A 470 -8.71 10.12 30.31
C GLY A 470 -7.54 9.16 30.23
N GLU A 471 -6.51 9.38 31.04
CA GLU A 471 -5.40 8.46 31.19
C GLU A 471 -5.66 7.46 32.32
N ILE A 472 -5.45 6.16 32.07
CA ILE A 472 -5.54 5.12 33.10
C ILE A 472 -4.11 4.74 33.47
N THR A 473 -3.78 4.86 34.76
CA THR A 473 -2.45 4.61 35.30
C THR A 473 -2.37 3.34 36.13
N SER A 474 -3.31 2.42 36.00
CA SER A 474 -3.31 1.16 36.76
C SER A 474 -3.61 -0.06 35.88
N ASN A 475 -3.26 -1.24 36.38
CA ASN A 475 -3.68 -2.51 35.79
C ASN A 475 -5.19 -2.66 36.03
N GLY A 476 -6.00 -2.13 35.12
CA GLY A 476 -7.47 -2.15 35.25
C GLY A 476 -8.14 -3.05 34.21
N TYR A 477 -9.34 -3.51 34.53
CA TYR A 477 -10.20 -4.22 33.61
C TYR A 477 -11.33 -3.29 33.10
N ILE A 478 -11.67 -3.46 31.85
CA ILE A 478 -12.78 -2.76 31.19
C ILE A 478 -13.94 -3.76 31.09
N TYR A 479 -15.14 -3.34 31.49
CA TYR A 479 -16.35 -4.13 31.40
C TYR A 479 -17.29 -3.61 30.31
#